data_2fec2a08981fdf21b60b73c8dc2569c8
#
_entry.id   2fec2a08981fdf21b60b73c8dc2569c8
#
_cell.length_a   1.000
_cell.length_b   1.000
_cell.length_c   1.000
_cell.angle_alpha   90.00
_cell.angle_beta   90.00
_cell.angle_gamma   90.00
#
_symmetry.space_group_name_H-M   'P 1'
#
loop_
_entity.id
_entity.type
_entity.pdbx_description
1 polymer ?
#
loop_
_entity_poly.entity_id
_entity_poly.type
_entity_poly.pdbx_seq_one_letter_code
_entity_poly.pdbx_strand_id
1 'polypeptide(L)'
;MCSSDLLSKLEPLVALPHSPDAVVPVREVAGTPLDQVFIGSCTNGSYLDMARVAAILRGKVVPPNISLCIAPGSRSTVVQLSRGGELADLAESGARILESACGPCVGIGQAPRSGGASLRTSNRNFEGRTGTKDARVYLASAETAAASALRGCIVDPRTLGEFPSLTWPESLPSDDRMIVMPPEDGSRVDIVRGPNIAPLPVFPPLWDDLDAEILLVLGDDVTTDHIMPAGAKILPLRSNIPEISKHCFELVDPTFPARARESGAGAIVAGDNYGQGSSREHAA
;
A
#
# COMPACT_ATOMS: atom_id res chain seq x y z
N MET A 1 18.64 25.23 -1.63
CA MET A 1 19.99 24.75 -2.05
C MET A 1 19.85 23.28 -2.32
N CYS A 2 19.85 22.84 -3.57
CA CYS A 2 19.95 21.41 -3.86
C CYS A 2 21.34 20.98 -3.43
N SER A 3 21.45 20.25 -2.32
CA SER A 3 22.66 19.51 -2.03
C SER A 3 22.79 18.46 -3.13
N SER A 4 23.93 18.44 -3.80
CA SER A 4 24.29 17.38 -4.73
C SER A 4 24.53 16.11 -3.89
N ASP A 5 23.46 15.47 -3.44
CA ASP A 5 23.58 14.23 -2.71
C ASP A 5 24.13 13.18 -3.67
N LEU A 6 25.34 12.77 -3.40
CA LEU A 6 25.98 11.73 -4.19
C LEU A 6 25.21 10.43 -4.01
N LEU A 7 24.66 9.89 -5.08
CA LEU A 7 23.94 8.59 -5.05
C LEU A 7 24.76 7.49 -4.38
N SER A 8 26.10 7.58 -4.46
CA SER A 8 27.04 6.67 -3.79
C SER A 8 27.01 6.73 -2.26
N LYS A 9 26.40 7.77 -1.67
CA LYS A 9 26.23 7.91 -0.22
C LYS A 9 24.88 7.47 0.29
N LEU A 10 23.96 7.12 -0.62
CA LEU A 10 22.66 6.58 -0.21
C LEU A 10 22.83 5.25 0.50
N GLU A 11 22.10 5.11 1.58
CA GLU A 11 22.03 3.87 2.34
C GLU A 11 20.57 3.38 2.44
N PRO A 12 20.33 2.10 2.73
CA PRO A 12 18.98 1.59 2.92
C PRO A 12 18.25 2.33 4.05
N LEU A 13 17.01 2.69 3.77
CA LEU A 13 16.14 3.43 4.69
C LEU A 13 14.95 2.59 5.09
N VAL A 14 14.35 2.92 6.23
CA VAL A 14 13.12 2.30 6.74
C VAL A 14 12.22 3.39 7.31
N ALA A 15 10.92 3.32 7.01
CA ALA A 15 9.94 4.16 7.67
C ALA A 15 9.48 3.50 8.97
N LEU A 16 9.52 4.27 10.05
CA LEU A 16 9.09 3.83 11.39
C LEU A 16 7.56 3.80 11.50
N PRO A 17 7.00 3.01 12.41
CA PRO A 17 5.60 3.16 12.82
C PRO A 17 5.36 4.56 13.41
N HIS A 18 4.33 5.26 13.07
CA HIS A 18 3.13 4.97 12.29
C HIS A 18 3.00 6.02 11.19
N SER A 19 4.11 6.37 10.55
CA SER A 19 4.14 7.35 9.45
C SER A 19 5.13 6.94 8.38
N PRO A 20 4.76 7.01 7.08
CA PRO A 20 5.69 6.78 5.98
C PRO A 20 6.78 7.84 5.88
N ASP A 21 6.59 9.02 6.51
CA ASP A 21 7.57 10.11 6.53
C ASP A 21 8.59 10.01 7.67
N ALA A 22 8.33 9.14 8.66
CA ALA A 22 9.25 8.89 9.77
C ALA A 22 10.43 8.01 9.33
N VAL A 23 11.23 8.51 8.40
CA VAL A 23 12.30 7.76 7.72
C VAL A 23 13.61 7.87 8.45
N VAL A 24 14.25 6.73 8.70
CA VAL A 24 15.59 6.63 9.29
C VAL A 24 16.46 5.62 8.52
N PRO A 25 17.79 5.70 8.61
CA PRO A 25 18.68 4.65 8.15
C PRO A 25 18.39 3.31 8.82
N VAL A 26 18.41 2.22 8.05
CA VAL A 26 18.17 0.86 8.57
C VAL A 26 19.06 0.52 9.76
N ARG A 27 20.31 1.00 9.79
CA ARG A 27 21.25 0.76 10.89
C ARG A 27 20.75 1.24 12.25
N GLU A 28 19.88 2.26 12.30
CA GLU A 28 19.37 2.83 13.55
C GLU A 28 18.34 1.92 14.24
N VAL A 29 17.71 1.05 13.46
CA VAL A 29 16.70 0.10 13.95
C VAL A 29 17.12 -1.36 13.71
N ALA A 30 18.34 -1.58 13.27
CA ALA A 30 18.88 -2.93 13.07
C ALA A 30 18.78 -3.76 14.35
N GLY A 31 18.40 -5.03 14.22
CA GLY A 31 18.18 -5.92 15.36
C GLY A 31 16.77 -5.88 15.95
N THR A 32 15.88 -4.97 15.48
CA THR A 32 14.47 -4.98 15.90
C THR A 32 13.81 -6.30 15.51
N PRO A 33 13.32 -7.10 16.47
CA PRO A 33 12.70 -8.38 16.17
C PRO A 33 11.41 -8.21 15.35
N LEU A 34 11.19 -9.12 14.42
CA LEU A 34 10.01 -9.17 13.56
C LEU A 34 9.18 -10.42 13.83
N ASP A 35 7.88 -10.31 13.62
CA ASP A 35 6.92 -11.41 13.64
C ASP A 35 6.43 -11.73 12.23
N GLN A 36 6.44 -10.72 11.36
CA GLN A 36 5.87 -10.83 10.03
C GLN A 36 6.66 -9.99 9.05
N VAL A 37 6.81 -10.53 7.84
CA VAL A 37 7.32 -9.79 6.67
C VAL A 37 6.35 -9.96 5.52
N PHE A 38 5.96 -8.86 4.89
CA PHE A 38 5.11 -8.84 3.70
C PHE A 38 5.82 -8.13 2.55
N ILE A 39 6.04 -8.85 1.44
CA ILE A 39 6.76 -8.35 0.28
C ILE A 39 5.85 -8.36 -0.94
N GLY A 40 5.84 -7.26 -1.70
CA GLY A 40 5.07 -7.15 -2.93
C GLY A 40 4.08 -6.00 -2.91
N SER A 41 2.86 -6.25 -3.36
CA SER A 41 1.81 -5.28 -3.63
C SER A 41 2.00 -4.52 -4.96
N CYS A 42 1.16 -3.52 -5.22
CA CYS A 42 1.31 -2.66 -6.41
C CYS A 42 2.58 -1.79 -6.38
N THR A 43 3.17 -1.59 -5.19
CA THR A 43 4.34 -0.72 -5.01
C THR A 43 5.65 -1.44 -5.31
N ASN A 44 5.85 -2.62 -4.71
CA ASN A 44 7.10 -3.39 -4.80
C ASN A 44 6.83 -4.84 -5.20
N GLY A 45 5.94 -5.06 -6.16
CA GLY A 45 5.56 -6.38 -6.66
C GLY A 45 5.89 -6.57 -8.15
N SER A 46 6.76 -5.74 -8.73
CA SER A 46 7.21 -5.93 -10.10
C SER A 46 7.96 -7.25 -10.27
N TYR A 47 8.11 -7.70 -11.52
CA TYR A 47 8.93 -8.90 -11.78
C TYR A 47 10.34 -8.75 -11.22
N LEU A 48 10.95 -7.58 -11.38
CA LEU A 48 12.33 -7.35 -10.92
C LEU A 48 12.42 -7.39 -9.38
N ASP A 49 11.48 -6.78 -8.67
CA ASP A 49 11.43 -6.85 -7.20
C ASP A 49 11.32 -8.29 -6.73
N MET A 50 10.40 -9.05 -7.32
CA MET A 50 10.16 -10.46 -6.95
C MET A 50 11.34 -11.36 -7.31
N ALA A 51 11.97 -11.15 -8.47
CA ALA A 51 13.14 -11.92 -8.88
C ALA A 51 14.36 -11.64 -7.98
N ARG A 52 14.53 -10.38 -7.52
CA ARG A 52 15.57 -10.04 -6.52
C ARG A 52 15.31 -10.73 -5.19
N VAL A 53 14.06 -10.68 -4.73
CA VAL A 53 13.66 -11.37 -3.50
C VAL A 53 13.91 -12.87 -3.61
N ALA A 54 13.51 -13.49 -4.72
CA ALA A 54 13.77 -14.91 -4.97
C ALA A 54 15.27 -15.23 -4.96
N ALA A 55 16.09 -14.42 -5.61
CA ALA A 55 17.54 -14.61 -5.63
C ALA A 55 18.18 -14.47 -4.24
N ILE A 56 17.66 -13.57 -3.39
CA ILE A 56 18.12 -13.44 -1.99
C ILE A 56 17.73 -14.65 -1.17
N LEU A 57 16.54 -15.20 -1.39
CA LEU A 57 15.95 -16.31 -0.61
C LEU A 57 16.36 -17.69 -1.14
N ARG A 58 16.85 -17.80 -2.37
CA ARG A 58 17.21 -19.06 -3.04
C ARG A 58 18.08 -19.95 -2.16
N GLY A 59 17.63 -21.19 -1.96
CA GLY A 59 18.33 -22.18 -1.13
C GLY A 59 18.38 -21.87 0.37
N LYS A 60 17.59 -20.91 0.84
CA LYS A 60 17.50 -20.52 2.25
C LYS A 60 16.07 -20.67 2.75
N VAL A 61 15.92 -20.86 4.06
CA VAL A 61 14.60 -20.97 4.71
C VAL A 61 14.50 -19.91 5.79
N VAL A 62 13.38 -19.19 5.84
CA VAL A 62 13.13 -18.21 6.90
C VAL A 62 12.90 -18.91 8.25
N PRO A 63 13.26 -18.27 9.37
CA PRO A 63 13.01 -18.83 10.70
C PRO A 63 11.52 -19.14 10.92
N PRO A 64 11.16 -20.23 11.63
CA PRO A 64 9.77 -20.68 11.78
C PRO A 64 8.86 -19.70 12.56
N ASN A 65 9.45 -18.76 13.27
CA ASN A 65 8.72 -17.71 13.98
C ASN A 65 8.39 -16.49 13.09
N ILE A 66 8.84 -16.47 11.84
CA ILE A 66 8.55 -15.39 10.89
C ILE A 66 7.43 -15.80 9.93
N SER A 67 6.35 -15.04 9.93
CA SER A 67 5.30 -15.16 8.90
C SER A 67 5.72 -14.37 7.65
N LEU A 68 6.37 -15.04 6.68
CA LEU A 68 6.69 -14.42 5.39
C LEU A 68 5.55 -14.59 4.40
N CYS A 69 5.11 -13.49 3.80
CA CYS A 69 4.13 -13.48 2.72
C CYS A 69 4.61 -12.67 1.52
N ILE A 70 4.30 -13.18 0.34
CA ILE A 70 4.70 -12.57 -0.93
C ILE A 70 3.47 -12.41 -1.82
N ALA A 71 3.22 -11.18 -2.30
CA ALA A 71 2.13 -10.84 -3.21
C ALA A 71 2.69 -10.19 -4.48
N PRO A 72 2.90 -10.95 -5.57
CA PRO A 72 3.30 -10.37 -6.85
C PRO A 72 2.30 -9.32 -7.34
N GLY A 73 2.78 -8.28 -8.01
CA GLY A 73 1.95 -7.12 -8.39
C GLY A 73 0.95 -7.38 -9.51
N SER A 74 1.13 -8.45 -10.29
CA SER A 74 0.25 -8.80 -11.40
C SER A 74 0.30 -10.28 -11.77
N ARG A 75 -0.73 -10.74 -12.48
CA ARG A 75 -0.76 -12.09 -13.07
C ARG A 75 0.43 -12.33 -14.02
N SER A 76 0.80 -11.35 -14.82
CA SER A 76 1.96 -11.45 -15.72
C SER A 76 3.25 -11.71 -14.94
N THR A 77 3.43 -11.04 -13.81
CA THR A 77 4.55 -11.27 -12.90
C THR A 77 4.54 -12.71 -12.36
N VAL A 78 3.39 -13.22 -11.91
CA VAL A 78 3.27 -14.62 -11.42
C VAL A 78 3.64 -15.61 -12.52
N VAL A 79 3.13 -15.42 -13.74
CA VAL A 79 3.44 -16.30 -14.87
C VAL A 79 4.93 -16.29 -15.20
N GLN A 80 5.57 -15.11 -15.20
CA GLN A 80 7.00 -15.00 -15.47
C GLN A 80 7.85 -15.67 -14.38
N LEU A 81 7.55 -15.41 -13.10
CA LEU A 81 8.21 -16.08 -11.97
C LEU A 81 8.04 -17.61 -12.01
N SER A 82 6.88 -18.08 -12.45
CA SER A 82 6.62 -19.53 -12.61
C SER A 82 7.47 -20.13 -13.70
N ARG A 83 7.67 -19.43 -14.82
CA ARG A 83 8.48 -19.89 -15.96
C ARG A 83 9.98 -19.87 -15.64
N GLY A 84 10.44 -18.89 -14.90
CA GLY A 84 11.85 -18.74 -14.51
C GLY A 84 12.26 -19.61 -13.33
N GLY A 85 11.31 -20.17 -12.57
CA GLY A 85 11.58 -20.97 -11.37
C GLY A 85 11.63 -20.15 -10.09
N GLU A 86 11.63 -18.82 -10.14
CA GLU A 86 11.68 -17.94 -8.98
C GLU A 86 10.51 -18.18 -8.01
N LEU A 87 9.34 -18.57 -8.54
CA LEU A 87 8.18 -18.88 -7.70
C LEU A 87 8.45 -20.10 -6.80
N ALA A 88 9.20 -21.09 -7.30
CA ALA A 88 9.62 -22.23 -6.51
C ALA A 88 10.60 -21.80 -5.40
N ASP A 89 11.62 -21.02 -5.73
CA ASP A 89 12.59 -20.47 -4.75
C ASP A 89 11.87 -19.72 -3.60
N LEU A 90 10.86 -18.91 -3.97
CA LEU A 90 10.06 -18.17 -2.99
C LEU A 90 9.26 -19.12 -2.07
N ALA A 91 8.60 -20.11 -2.65
CA ALA A 91 7.81 -21.09 -1.87
C ALA A 91 8.69 -21.97 -0.97
N GLU A 92 9.83 -22.44 -1.48
CA GLU A 92 10.79 -23.26 -0.74
C GLU A 92 11.41 -22.52 0.45
N SER A 93 11.52 -21.17 0.35
CA SER A 93 11.99 -20.34 1.47
C SER A 93 11.02 -20.32 2.67
N GLY A 94 9.81 -20.87 2.53
CA GLY A 94 8.75 -20.85 3.54
C GLY A 94 7.76 -19.70 3.36
N ALA A 95 7.81 -18.97 2.25
CA ALA A 95 6.88 -17.88 1.98
C ALA A 95 5.48 -18.42 1.59
N ARG A 96 4.45 -17.76 2.11
CA ARG A 96 3.09 -17.88 1.56
C ARG A 96 2.99 -17.01 0.31
N ILE A 97 2.65 -17.62 -0.81
CA ILE A 97 2.40 -16.89 -2.05
C ILE A 97 0.92 -16.49 -2.07
N LEU A 98 0.67 -15.21 -2.21
CA LEU A 98 -0.66 -14.62 -2.23
C LEU A 98 -1.03 -14.18 -3.64
N GLU A 99 -2.32 -14.01 -3.86
CA GLU A 99 -2.84 -13.44 -5.10
C GLU A 99 -2.42 -11.97 -5.30
N SER A 100 -2.41 -11.53 -6.55
CA SER A 100 -2.15 -10.14 -6.93
C SER A 100 -3.36 -9.26 -6.60
N ALA A 101 -3.54 -8.93 -5.33
CA ALA A 101 -4.68 -8.17 -4.81
C ALA A 101 -4.28 -7.19 -3.71
N CYS A 102 -5.14 -6.18 -3.46
CA CYS A 102 -4.91 -5.18 -2.42
C CYS A 102 -5.22 -5.65 -0.98
N GLY A 103 -5.89 -6.79 -0.83
CA GLY A 103 -6.32 -7.31 0.47
C GLY A 103 -5.21 -7.41 1.52
N PRO A 104 -4.06 -8.04 1.22
CA PRO A 104 -2.97 -8.18 2.18
C PRO A 104 -2.37 -6.85 2.67
N CYS A 105 -2.38 -5.80 1.84
CA CYS A 105 -1.90 -4.47 2.22
C CYS A 105 -2.71 -3.85 3.37
N VAL A 106 -4.00 -4.17 3.44
CA VAL A 106 -4.91 -3.71 4.50
C VAL A 106 -5.16 -4.78 5.58
N GLY A 107 -4.39 -5.86 5.55
CA GLY A 107 -4.45 -6.93 6.55
C GLY A 107 -5.43 -8.06 6.25
N ILE A 108 -6.16 -8.04 5.13
CA ILE A 108 -7.06 -9.14 4.78
C ILE A 108 -6.22 -10.40 4.50
N GLY A 109 -6.43 -11.43 5.32
CA GLY A 109 -5.67 -12.68 5.26
C GLY A 109 -4.21 -12.59 5.72
N GLN A 110 -3.71 -11.39 6.08
CA GLN A 110 -2.33 -11.13 6.46
C GLN A 110 -2.20 -9.98 7.48
N ALA A 111 -3.08 -9.91 8.45
CA ALA A 111 -2.94 -8.99 9.59
C ALA A 111 -1.77 -9.43 10.48
N PRO A 112 -0.95 -8.49 11.00
CA PRO A 112 0.03 -8.81 12.04
C PRO A 112 -0.68 -9.22 13.33
N ARG A 113 0.01 -9.98 14.19
CA ARG A 113 -0.51 -10.24 15.53
C ARG A 113 -0.58 -8.97 16.37
N SER A 114 -1.42 -8.97 17.40
CA SER A 114 -1.52 -7.88 18.37
C SER A 114 -0.16 -7.61 19.02
N GLY A 115 0.23 -6.33 19.11
CA GLY A 115 1.53 -5.89 19.61
C GLY A 115 2.74 -6.34 18.76
N GLY A 116 2.53 -7.04 17.64
CA GLY A 116 3.57 -7.58 16.79
C GLY A 116 4.28 -6.53 15.95
N ALA A 117 5.47 -6.89 15.43
CA ALA A 117 6.22 -6.09 14.48
C ALA A 117 6.14 -6.68 13.07
N SER A 118 5.72 -5.88 12.10
CA SER A 118 5.61 -6.26 10.69
C SER A 118 6.47 -5.34 9.82
N LEU A 119 7.35 -5.90 9.01
CA LEU A 119 8.09 -5.16 7.99
C LEU A 119 7.42 -5.38 6.64
N ARG A 120 7.10 -4.29 5.94
CA ARG A 120 6.34 -4.37 4.70
C ARG A 120 6.97 -3.55 3.58
N THR A 121 6.71 -3.95 2.36
CA THR A 121 7.08 -3.19 1.16
C THR A 121 5.89 -2.44 0.56
N SER A 122 4.79 -2.37 1.27
CA SER A 122 3.64 -1.53 0.91
C SER A 122 3.96 -0.04 1.15
N ASN A 123 3.05 0.84 0.78
CA ASN A 123 3.29 2.28 0.78
C ASN A 123 2.74 3.03 2.00
N ARG A 124 2.23 2.33 3.03
CA ARG A 124 1.60 2.95 4.20
C ARG A 124 1.68 2.09 5.43
N ASN A 125 1.84 2.74 6.58
CA ASN A 125 2.04 2.07 7.87
C ASN A 125 1.39 2.79 9.06
N PHE A 126 0.41 3.68 8.85
CA PHE A 126 -0.24 4.32 9.99
C PHE A 126 -0.98 3.30 10.85
N GLU A 127 -1.35 3.73 12.05
CA GLU A 127 -1.99 2.91 13.07
C GLU A 127 -3.25 2.21 12.54
N GLY A 128 -3.33 0.90 12.73
CA GLY A 128 -4.45 0.09 12.27
C GLY A 128 -4.51 -0.19 10.77
N ARG A 129 -3.62 0.38 9.94
CA ARG A 129 -3.62 0.23 8.48
C ARG A 129 -3.65 -1.23 8.02
N THR A 130 -3.00 -2.11 8.74
CA THR A 130 -2.83 -3.52 8.37
C THR A 130 -3.76 -4.47 9.11
N GLY A 131 -4.87 -3.93 9.65
CA GLY A 131 -5.93 -4.71 10.30
C GLY A 131 -5.78 -4.86 11.81
N THR A 132 -4.58 -4.67 12.36
CA THR A 132 -4.31 -4.76 13.80
C THR A 132 -3.84 -3.39 14.32
N LYS A 133 -4.60 -2.81 15.24
CA LYS A 133 -4.42 -1.43 15.69
C LYS A 133 -3.08 -1.18 16.38
N ASP A 134 -2.66 -2.08 17.27
CA ASP A 134 -1.46 -1.97 18.09
C ASP A 134 -0.21 -2.61 17.47
N ALA A 135 -0.28 -3.04 16.21
CA ALA A 135 0.87 -3.59 15.49
C ALA A 135 1.82 -2.47 15.03
N ARG A 136 3.11 -2.71 15.21
CA ARG A 136 4.17 -1.80 14.74
C ARG A 136 4.54 -2.16 13.32
N VAL A 137 4.15 -1.32 12.37
CA VAL A 137 4.37 -1.56 10.95
C VAL A 137 5.48 -0.65 10.44
N TYR A 138 6.54 -1.27 9.91
CA TYR A 138 7.68 -0.62 9.28
C TYR A 138 7.56 -0.75 7.76
N LEU A 139 8.09 0.22 7.01
CA LEU A 139 8.18 0.13 5.54
C LEU A 139 9.63 0.13 5.10
N ALA A 140 9.96 -0.74 4.13
CA ALA A 140 11.30 -0.82 3.57
C ALA A 140 11.27 -1.34 2.12
N SER A 141 12.43 -1.35 1.46
CA SER A 141 12.59 -1.98 0.15
C SER A 141 12.41 -3.50 0.20
N ALA A 142 12.17 -4.10 -0.96
CA ALA A 142 12.03 -5.54 -1.10
C ALA A 142 13.28 -6.30 -0.64
N GLU A 143 14.46 -5.75 -0.93
CA GLU A 143 15.76 -6.32 -0.52
C GLU A 143 15.94 -6.28 1.00
N THR A 144 15.63 -5.15 1.63
CA THR A 144 15.68 -5.02 3.09
C THR A 144 14.70 -5.98 3.76
N ALA A 145 13.50 -6.11 3.21
CA ALA A 145 12.48 -7.00 3.74
C ALA A 145 12.89 -8.49 3.61
N ALA A 146 13.45 -8.89 2.45
CA ALA A 146 13.93 -10.26 2.24
C ALA A 146 15.10 -10.62 3.17
N ALA A 147 16.07 -9.70 3.29
CA ALA A 147 17.19 -9.87 4.22
C ALA A 147 16.73 -10.01 5.67
N SER A 148 15.79 -9.16 6.07
CA SER A 148 15.23 -9.14 7.42
C SER A 148 14.39 -10.39 7.71
N ALA A 149 13.66 -10.91 6.72
CA ALA A 149 12.93 -12.17 6.84
C ALA A 149 13.88 -13.35 7.18
N LEU A 150 15.03 -13.43 6.51
CA LEU A 150 16.04 -14.47 6.78
C LEU A 150 16.65 -14.38 8.18
N ARG A 151 16.72 -13.19 8.75
CA ARG A 151 17.36 -12.96 10.06
C ARG A 151 16.36 -12.91 11.22
N GLY A 152 15.05 -12.78 10.93
CA GLY A 152 14.04 -12.64 11.96
C GLY A 152 14.03 -11.26 12.65
N CYS A 153 14.80 -10.32 12.14
CA CYS A 153 14.90 -8.95 12.65
C CYS A 153 15.26 -7.98 11.51
N ILE A 154 15.05 -6.68 11.72
CA ILE A 154 15.44 -5.67 10.73
C ILE A 154 16.96 -5.67 10.58
N VAL A 155 17.45 -5.80 9.34
CA VAL A 155 18.88 -5.77 9.00
C VAL A 155 19.14 -4.98 7.73
N ASP A 156 20.36 -4.45 7.62
CA ASP A 156 20.85 -3.85 6.39
C ASP A 156 21.07 -4.95 5.34
N PRO A 157 20.40 -4.90 4.17
CA PRO A 157 20.51 -5.92 3.14
C PRO A 157 21.94 -6.08 2.62
N ARG A 158 22.77 -5.04 2.69
CA ARG A 158 24.18 -5.08 2.27
C ARG A 158 25.02 -6.05 3.09
N THR A 159 24.56 -6.45 4.29
CA THR A 159 25.21 -7.46 5.13
C THR A 159 25.12 -8.89 4.59
N LEU A 160 24.29 -9.13 3.57
CA LEU A 160 24.17 -10.43 2.91
C LEU A 160 25.25 -10.67 1.84
N GLY A 161 26.09 -9.67 1.54
CA GLY A 161 27.10 -9.71 0.49
C GLY A 161 26.66 -9.04 -0.79
N GLU A 162 27.22 -9.47 -1.93
CA GLU A 162 26.86 -8.91 -3.22
C GLU A 162 25.43 -9.26 -3.62
N PHE A 163 24.71 -8.26 -4.16
CA PHE A 163 23.39 -8.49 -4.72
C PHE A 163 23.49 -9.28 -6.02
N PRO A 164 22.62 -10.26 -6.22
CA PRO A 164 22.58 -10.99 -7.48
C PRO A 164 22.29 -10.04 -8.64
N SER A 165 23.11 -10.11 -9.69
CA SER A 165 22.84 -9.43 -10.94
C SER A 165 21.65 -10.10 -11.62
N LEU A 166 20.63 -9.31 -11.94
CA LEU A 166 19.44 -9.78 -12.63
C LEU A 166 19.33 -9.09 -13.99
N THR A 167 19.00 -9.88 -14.99
CA THR A 167 18.71 -9.36 -16.33
C THR A 167 17.21 -9.15 -16.47
N TRP A 168 16.83 -7.97 -16.92
CA TRP A 168 15.43 -7.72 -17.25
C TRP A 168 15.04 -8.59 -18.46
N PRO A 169 13.89 -9.30 -18.43
CA PRO A 169 13.45 -10.05 -19.60
C PRO A 169 13.12 -9.11 -20.76
N GLU A 170 13.45 -9.53 -21.99
CA GLU A 170 13.17 -8.73 -23.20
C GLU A 170 11.65 -8.41 -23.32
N SER A 171 10.80 -9.30 -22.86
CA SER A 171 9.35 -9.12 -22.83
C SER A 171 8.74 -9.81 -21.62
N LEU A 172 7.68 -9.21 -21.08
CA LEU A 172 6.82 -9.88 -20.11
C LEU A 172 5.66 -10.57 -20.81
N PRO A 173 5.14 -11.69 -20.27
CA PRO A 173 4.00 -12.37 -20.84
C PRO A 173 2.80 -11.41 -20.95
N SER A 174 2.27 -11.23 -22.15
CA SER A 174 0.99 -10.58 -22.39
C SER A 174 -0.07 -11.64 -22.67
N ASP A 175 -1.22 -11.56 -22.01
CA ASP A 175 -2.31 -12.52 -22.17
C ASP A 175 -3.66 -11.82 -21.97
N ASP A 176 -4.31 -11.54 -23.07
CA ASP A 176 -5.58 -10.81 -23.11
C ASP A 176 -6.82 -11.71 -23.01
N ARG A 177 -6.64 -13.04 -22.93
CA ARG A 177 -7.73 -14.02 -22.91
C ARG A 177 -8.73 -13.85 -21.75
N MET A 178 -8.33 -13.13 -20.71
CA MET A 178 -9.22 -12.81 -19.57
C MET A 178 -9.76 -11.39 -19.61
N ILE A 179 -9.46 -10.64 -20.65
CA ILE A 179 -10.03 -9.30 -20.84
C ILE A 179 -11.35 -9.45 -21.57
N VAL A 180 -12.42 -9.02 -20.94
CA VAL A 180 -13.73 -8.92 -21.60
C VAL A 180 -13.73 -7.64 -22.40
N MET A 181 -13.62 -7.75 -23.72
CA MET A 181 -13.63 -6.58 -24.60
C MET A 181 -15.01 -5.92 -24.59
N PRO A 182 -15.08 -4.57 -24.65
CA PRO A 182 -16.36 -3.89 -24.77
C PRO A 182 -17.05 -4.27 -26.08
N PRO A 183 -18.39 -4.35 -26.12
CA PRO A 183 -19.11 -4.56 -27.37
C PRO A 183 -18.93 -3.35 -28.30
N GLU A 184 -19.04 -3.57 -29.61
CA GLU A 184 -18.96 -2.48 -30.61
C GLU A 184 -20.03 -1.41 -30.40
N ASP A 185 -21.25 -1.84 -30.00
CA ASP A 185 -22.36 -0.96 -29.62
C ASP A 185 -22.63 -1.08 -28.11
N GLY A 186 -22.14 -0.13 -27.33
CA GLY A 186 -22.35 -0.06 -25.90
C GLY A 186 -23.74 0.44 -25.47
N SER A 187 -24.55 0.98 -26.40
CA SER A 187 -25.87 1.54 -26.08
C SER A 187 -26.90 0.52 -25.58
N ARG A 188 -26.64 -0.76 -25.84
CA ARG A 188 -27.49 -1.88 -25.44
C ARG A 188 -27.01 -2.59 -24.18
N VAL A 189 -25.96 -2.08 -23.54
CA VAL A 189 -25.39 -2.71 -22.34
C VAL A 189 -26.05 -2.14 -21.11
N ASP A 190 -26.78 -2.96 -20.38
CA ASP A 190 -27.33 -2.59 -19.10
C ASP A 190 -26.23 -2.48 -18.04
N ILE A 191 -26.22 -1.38 -17.30
CA ILE A 191 -25.32 -1.20 -16.17
C ILE A 191 -25.91 -1.90 -14.94
N VAL A 192 -25.40 -3.07 -14.64
CA VAL A 192 -25.81 -3.82 -13.44
C VAL A 192 -24.98 -3.34 -12.24
N ARG A 193 -25.65 -2.82 -11.22
CA ARG A 193 -25.01 -2.36 -9.97
C ARG A 193 -25.34 -3.33 -8.84
N GLY A 194 -24.33 -3.65 -8.03
CA GLY A 194 -24.53 -4.39 -6.79
C GLY A 194 -25.27 -3.54 -5.73
N PRO A 195 -25.74 -4.16 -4.64
CA PRO A 195 -26.59 -3.49 -3.65
C PRO A 195 -25.90 -2.31 -2.92
N ASN A 196 -24.56 -2.32 -2.86
CA ASN A 196 -23.76 -1.27 -2.21
C ASN A 196 -23.25 -0.20 -3.19
N ILE A 197 -23.61 -0.28 -4.48
CA ILE A 197 -23.18 0.67 -5.50
C ILE A 197 -24.31 1.66 -5.75
N ALA A 198 -24.15 2.90 -5.30
CA ALA A 198 -25.05 3.99 -5.60
C ALA A 198 -24.63 4.71 -6.89
N PRO A 199 -25.59 5.28 -7.68
CA PRO A 199 -25.24 6.22 -8.74
C PRO A 199 -24.42 7.39 -8.19
N LEU A 200 -23.45 7.88 -8.97
CA LEU A 200 -22.69 9.07 -8.58
C LEU A 200 -23.64 10.28 -8.50
N PRO A 201 -23.50 11.12 -7.45
CA PRO A 201 -24.19 12.37 -7.39
C PRO A 201 -23.81 13.25 -8.59
N VAL A 202 -24.78 13.95 -9.15
CA VAL A 202 -24.55 14.96 -10.19
C VAL A 202 -24.57 16.32 -9.50
N PHE A 203 -23.41 16.98 -9.50
CA PHE A 203 -23.26 18.30 -8.93
C PHE A 203 -23.43 19.39 -10.01
N PRO A 204 -23.95 20.60 -9.66
CA PRO A 204 -23.92 21.73 -10.57
C PRO A 204 -22.45 22.13 -10.86
N PRO A 205 -22.21 22.88 -11.96
CA PRO A 205 -20.90 23.49 -12.20
C PRO A 205 -20.49 24.38 -11.02
N LEU A 206 -19.17 24.45 -10.77
CA LEU A 206 -18.62 25.39 -9.79
C LEU A 206 -18.96 26.81 -10.20
N TRP A 207 -19.28 27.63 -9.23
CA TRP A 207 -19.52 29.07 -9.45
C TRP A 207 -18.19 29.81 -9.57
N ASP A 208 -18.16 30.93 -10.27
CA ASP A 208 -16.97 31.78 -10.42
C ASP A 208 -16.53 32.40 -9.08
N ASP A 209 -17.49 32.71 -8.22
CA ASP A 209 -17.28 33.21 -6.86
C ASP A 209 -17.86 32.22 -5.85
N LEU A 210 -17.08 31.90 -4.82
CA LEU A 210 -17.48 31.00 -3.74
C LEU A 210 -17.47 31.75 -2.41
N ASP A 211 -18.66 31.96 -1.82
CA ASP A 211 -18.81 32.42 -0.43
C ASP A 211 -19.20 31.22 0.43
N ALA A 212 -18.30 30.78 1.28
CA ALA A 212 -18.48 29.56 2.05
C ALA A 212 -17.86 29.66 3.46
N GLU A 213 -18.55 29.08 4.43
CA GLU A 213 -18.06 28.96 5.79
C GLU A 213 -16.83 28.02 5.84
N ILE A 214 -15.80 28.39 6.62
CA ILE A 214 -14.68 27.49 6.90
C ILE A 214 -15.13 26.47 7.96
N LEU A 215 -15.31 25.22 7.52
CA LEU A 215 -15.79 24.15 8.39
C LEU A 215 -14.65 23.40 9.08
N LEU A 216 -13.43 23.41 8.52
CA LEU A 216 -12.28 22.71 9.07
C LEU A 216 -11.00 23.43 8.71
N VAL A 217 -10.11 23.57 9.69
CA VAL A 217 -8.75 24.09 9.51
C VAL A 217 -7.77 22.99 9.91
N LEU A 218 -6.87 22.65 8.99
CA LEU A 218 -5.89 21.57 9.13
C LEU A 218 -4.47 22.15 9.01
N GLY A 219 -3.49 21.43 9.56
CA GLY A 219 -2.06 21.72 9.35
C GLY A 219 -1.54 21.16 8.04
N ASP A 220 -0.22 20.98 7.99
CA ASP A 220 0.50 20.37 6.89
C ASP A 220 0.34 18.84 6.87
N ASP A 221 0.79 18.21 5.77
CA ASP A 221 0.91 16.76 5.61
C ASP A 221 -0.40 15.97 5.79
N VAL A 222 -1.51 16.53 5.32
CA VAL A 222 -2.80 15.86 5.34
C VAL A 222 -2.85 14.75 4.31
N THR A 223 -2.95 13.50 4.76
CA THR A 223 -3.00 12.34 3.88
C THR A 223 -4.42 12.07 3.37
N THR A 224 -4.53 11.31 2.28
CA THR A 224 -5.84 10.82 1.81
C THR A 224 -6.56 9.93 2.83
N ASP A 225 -5.86 9.38 3.83
CA ASP A 225 -6.48 8.64 4.93
C ASP A 225 -7.06 9.55 6.00
N HIS A 226 -6.50 10.75 6.20
CA HIS A 226 -7.12 11.77 7.03
C HIS A 226 -8.43 12.26 6.39
N ILE A 227 -8.45 12.43 5.06
CA ILE A 227 -9.64 12.86 4.32
C ILE A 227 -10.70 11.77 4.33
N MET A 228 -10.33 10.56 3.94
CA MET A 228 -11.24 9.41 3.85
C MET A 228 -10.54 8.15 4.34
N PRO A 229 -10.88 7.65 5.53
CA PRO A 229 -10.25 6.45 6.09
C PRO A 229 -10.39 5.22 5.18
N ALA A 230 -9.35 4.37 5.15
CA ALA A 230 -9.31 3.17 4.31
C ALA A 230 -9.08 1.90 5.13
N GLY A 231 -9.94 1.65 6.07
CA GLY A 231 -9.98 0.38 6.79
C GLY A 231 -10.93 -0.64 6.15
N ALA A 232 -10.84 -1.90 6.56
CA ALA A 232 -11.71 -2.97 6.07
C ALA A 232 -13.21 -2.69 6.27
N LYS A 233 -13.56 -1.85 7.23
CA LYS A 233 -14.95 -1.42 7.51
C LYS A 233 -15.46 -0.39 6.48
N ILE A 234 -14.61 0.50 6.01
CA ILE A 234 -15.02 1.66 5.19
C ILE A 234 -14.81 1.40 3.70
N LEU A 235 -13.73 0.71 3.33
CA LEU A 235 -13.43 0.39 1.92
C LEU A 235 -14.57 -0.28 1.14
N PRO A 236 -15.41 -1.16 1.71
CA PRO A 236 -16.57 -1.71 1.00
C PRO A 236 -17.59 -0.65 0.55
N LEU A 237 -17.57 0.55 1.14
CA LEU A 237 -18.47 1.66 0.81
C LEU A 237 -17.94 2.55 -0.33
N ARG A 238 -16.76 2.31 -0.87
CA ARG A 238 -16.07 3.18 -1.84
C ARG A 238 -16.89 3.53 -3.10
N SER A 239 -17.80 2.68 -3.49
CA SER A 239 -18.69 2.89 -4.64
C SER A 239 -20.08 3.42 -4.23
N ASN A 240 -20.22 3.88 -2.99
CA ASN A 240 -21.44 4.46 -2.46
C ASN A 240 -21.08 5.79 -1.77
N ILE A 241 -20.95 6.85 -2.56
CA ILE A 241 -20.52 8.16 -2.06
C ILE A 241 -21.40 8.68 -0.92
N PRO A 242 -22.75 8.57 -0.97
CA PRO A 242 -23.59 8.99 0.14
C PRO A 242 -23.29 8.29 1.47
N GLU A 243 -22.88 7.03 1.44
CA GLU A 243 -22.56 6.29 2.65
C GLU A 243 -21.10 6.55 3.12
N ILE A 244 -20.13 6.53 2.19
CA ILE A 244 -18.73 6.74 2.57
C ILE A 244 -18.44 8.16 3.05
N SER A 245 -19.17 9.18 2.53
CA SER A 245 -19.02 10.57 2.96
C SER A 245 -19.34 10.80 4.45
N LYS A 246 -20.06 9.87 5.09
CA LYS A 246 -20.31 9.90 6.54
C LYS A 246 -19.04 9.71 7.39
N HIS A 247 -17.92 9.31 6.74
CA HIS A 247 -16.64 9.06 7.38
C HIS A 247 -15.56 10.09 6.99
N CYS A 248 -15.93 11.12 6.21
CA CYS A 248 -15.01 12.15 5.78
C CYS A 248 -14.40 12.88 6.98
N PHE A 249 -13.07 12.94 7.06
CA PHE A 249 -12.30 13.54 8.17
C PHE A 249 -12.61 13.02 9.57
N GLU A 250 -13.32 11.90 9.73
CA GLU A 250 -13.69 11.37 11.05
C GLU A 250 -12.49 11.04 11.94
N LEU A 251 -11.31 10.76 11.37
CA LEU A 251 -10.07 10.52 12.11
C LEU A 251 -9.44 11.80 12.66
N VAL A 252 -9.77 12.95 12.08
CA VAL A 252 -9.25 14.26 12.47
C VAL A 252 -10.26 14.98 13.38
N ASP A 253 -11.50 15.00 12.97
CA ASP A 253 -12.63 15.56 13.70
C ASP A 253 -13.86 14.67 13.53
N PRO A 254 -14.20 13.83 14.50
CA PRO A 254 -15.38 12.94 14.42
C PRO A 254 -16.71 13.67 14.23
N THR A 255 -16.77 14.98 14.50
CA THR A 255 -17.98 15.78 14.35
C THR A 255 -18.14 16.38 12.96
N PHE A 256 -17.04 16.43 12.18
CA PHE A 256 -16.99 17.06 10.87
C PHE A 256 -18.06 16.54 9.89
N PRO A 257 -18.26 15.20 9.73
CA PRO A 257 -19.24 14.70 8.76
C PRO A 257 -20.67 15.18 9.02
N ALA A 258 -21.04 15.34 10.29
CA ALA A 258 -22.36 15.86 10.67
C ALA A 258 -22.48 17.36 10.39
N ARG A 259 -21.49 18.16 10.81
CA ARG A 259 -21.44 19.60 10.60
C ARG A 259 -21.44 19.96 9.11
N ALA A 260 -20.63 19.27 8.31
CA ALA A 260 -20.58 19.49 6.86
C ALA A 260 -21.91 19.21 6.18
N ARG A 261 -22.66 18.21 6.67
CA ARG A 261 -23.99 17.89 6.14
C ARG A 261 -25.03 18.94 6.53
N GLU A 262 -24.97 19.47 7.76
CA GLU A 262 -25.89 20.52 8.24
C GLU A 262 -25.64 21.84 7.52
N SER A 263 -24.37 22.20 7.29
CA SER A 263 -24.02 23.40 6.53
C SER A 263 -24.39 23.32 5.05
N GLY A 264 -24.38 22.12 4.46
CA GLY A 264 -24.67 21.88 3.04
C GLY A 264 -23.56 22.31 2.09
N ALA A 265 -22.77 23.33 2.43
CA ALA A 265 -21.60 23.81 1.69
C ALA A 265 -20.59 24.41 2.67
N GLY A 266 -19.30 24.31 2.36
CA GLY A 266 -18.25 24.85 3.20
C GLY A 266 -16.88 24.69 2.59
N ALA A 267 -15.89 25.30 3.23
CA ALA A 267 -14.49 25.24 2.83
C ALA A 267 -13.65 24.55 3.89
N ILE A 268 -12.60 23.85 3.44
CA ILE A 268 -11.56 23.29 4.28
C ILE A 268 -10.29 24.06 3.95
N VAL A 269 -9.57 24.51 4.98
CA VAL A 269 -8.27 25.16 4.85
C VAL A 269 -7.21 24.22 5.39
N ALA A 270 -6.19 23.95 4.59
CA ALA A 270 -5.05 23.10 4.99
C ALA A 270 -3.73 23.78 4.67
N GLY A 271 -2.67 23.32 5.31
CA GLY A 271 -1.30 23.74 5.04
C GLY A 271 -0.71 23.04 3.82
N ASP A 272 0.61 22.93 3.82
CA ASP A 272 1.37 22.32 2.73
C ASP A 272 1.12 20.80 2.63
N ASN A 273 1.31 20.25 1.41
CA ASN A 273 1.27 18.80 1.14
C ASN A 273 -0.08 18.13 1.47
N TYR A 274 -1.19 18.78 1.10
CA TYR A 274 -2.54 18.24 1.28
C TYR A 274 -2.87 17.12 0.29
N GLY A 275 -3.46 16.03 0.78
CA GLY A 275 -3.93 14.90 -0.04
C GLY A 275 -2.84 13.93 -0.46
N GLN A 276 -1.69 13.95 0.19
CA GLN A 276 -0.63 12.98 -0.08
C GLN A 276 -1.06 11.54 0.19
N GLY A 277 -0.46 10.61 -0.53
CA GLY A 277 -0.71 9.18 -0.36
C GLY A 277 -1.35 8.54 -1.58
N SER A 278 -2.33 7.65 -1.38
CA SER A 278 -2.99 6.91 -2.46
C SER A 278 -4.00 7.75 -3.20
N SER A 279 -4.09 7.58 -4.51
CA SER A 279 -5.23 8.09 -5.27
C SER A 279 -6.51 7.44 -4.74
N ARG A 280 -7.41 8.28 -4.29
CA ARG A 280 -8.74 7.87 -3.82
C ARG A 280 -9.75 8.81 -4.43
N GLU A 281 -10.26 8.43 -5.57
CA GLU A 281 -11.21 9.22 -6.35
C GLU A 281 -12.44 9.57 -5.50
N HIS A 282 -12.82 8.68 -4.59
CA HIS A 282 -13.94 8.90 -3.67
C HIS A 282 -13.60 9.84 -2.50
N ALA A 283 -12.37 10.30 -2.36
CA ALA A 283 -11.96 11.29 -1.37
C ALA A 283 -11.96 12.72 -1.94
N ALA A 284 -12.10 12.85 -3.24
CA ALA A 284 -12.31 14.12 -3.92
C ALA A 284 -13.81 14.43 -3.96
#